data_e3238fdba12691fc651a997f0844ee69
#
_entry.id   e3238fdba12691fc651a997f0844ee69
#
_cell.length_a   1.000
_cell.length_b   1.000
_cell.length_c   1.000
_cell.angle_alpha   90.00
_cell.angle_beta   90.00
_cell.angle_gamma   90.00
#
_symmetry.space_group_name_H-M   'P 1'
#
loop_
_entity.id
_entity.type
_entity.pdbx_description
1 polymer ?
#
loop_
_entity_poly.entity_id
_entity_poly.type
_entity_poly.pdbx_seq_one_letter_code
_entity_poly.pdbx_strand_id
1 'polypeptide(L)'
;MLIQEPGWTNALKFLIVQYGQVGVSIFFIISGYFLVDKTFKRRRIFKTWFQMFCYSSGFFITLLIIGAFYKYPTVIQPLMQGSELFRTIAASFFPFFYGSYWFISAYILMLLCAPFINSLRQSLSKRANLSLLVLFSFLSIQILIFGRVSNWNNLTYAIFGYLIGAFIKKNNTEISKRMRTAPMLAGIVFMTLLMLLFNYFASSSSPISSALGWTNQIHNGIALFPIAIGTFVFIIISRINFDRVPELVSGTIVGISSTTFGIYLLHENIFGFRILWEYVSKFCYAPDSLLLRIVSAFFIVIIVFLVLSCIAKIIDILFVHPLTDKILAYFMK
;
A
#
# COMPACT_ATOMS: atom_id res chain seq x y z
N MET A 1 18.38 -11.48 2.95
CA MET A 1 18.18 -12.75 3.67
C MET A 1 17.90 -12.41 5.13
N LEU A 2 16.64 -12.38 5.57
CA LEU A 2 16.31 -12.14 6.97
C LEU A 2 16.69 -13.41 7.72
N ILE A 3 17.70 -13.31 8.59
CA ILE A 3 18.09 -14.38 9.49
C ILE A 3 16.83 -14.77 10.29
N GLN A 4 16.43 -16.02 10.18
CA GLN A 4 15.33 -16.57 10.95
C GLN A 4 15.74 -16.66 12.42
N GLU A 5 15.54 -15.59 13.16
CA GLU A 5 15.55 -15.66 14.61
C GLU A 5 14.19 -16.21 15.04
N PRO A 6 14.16 -17.37 15.69
CA PRO A 6 12.88 -17.93 16.16
C PRO A 6 12.26 -17.05 17.25
N GLY A 7 10.94 -16.96 17.25
CA GLY A 7 10.21 -16.38 18.35
C GLY A 7 9.68 -14.95 18.15
N TRP A 8 9.52 -14.23 19.25
CA TRP A 8 8.85 -12.93 19.32
C TRP A 8 9.53 -11.82 18.51
N THR A 9 10.87 -11.85 18.41
CA THR A 9 11.62 -10.84 17.63
C THR A 9 11.25 -10.89 16.15
N ASN A 10 11.15 -12.09 15.59
CA ASN A 10 10.76 -12.27 14.20
C ASN A 10 9.28 -11.91 13.98
N ALA A 11 8.41 -12.31 14.92
CA ALA A 11 6.99 -11.95 14.90
C ALA A 11 6.78 -10.44 14.89
N LEU A 12 7.53 -9.69 15.70
CA LEU A 12 7.48 -8.22 15.73
C LEU A 12 8.01 -7.59 14.43
N LYS A 13 9.10 -8.11 13.84
CA LYS A 13 9.59 -7.64 12.54
C LYS A 13 8.52 -7.76 11.46
N PHE A 14 7.87 -8.91 11.36
CA PHE A 14 6.79 -9.11 10.38
C PHE A 14 5.55 -8.27 10.69
N LEU A 15 5.20 -8.07 11.96
CA LEU A 15 4.12 -7.20 12.36
C LEU A 15 4.35 -5.76 11.82
N ILE A 16 5.54 -5.20 12.02
CA ILE A 16 5.89 -3.86 11.54
C ILE A 16 5.75 -3.77 10.02
N VAL A 17 6.28 -4.75 9.29
CA VAL A 17 6.16 -4.81 7.81
C VAL A 17 4.70 -4.89 7.38
N GLN A 18 3.90 -5.73 8.02
CA GLN A 18 2.48 -5.91 7.69
C GLN A 18 1.63 -4.70 8.04
N TYR A 19 2.06 -3.82 8.96
CA TYR A 19 1.39 -2.53 9.19
C TYR A 19 1.39 -1.61 7.97
N GLY A 20 2.32 -1.76 7.03
CA GLY A 20 2.26 -1.12 5.72
C GLY A 20 0.97 -1.43 4.95
N GLN A 21 0.44 -2.64 5.11
CA GLN A 21 -0.82 -3.06 4.50
C GLN A 21 -2.05 -2.34 5.09
N VAL A 22 -1.97 -1.81 6.31
CA VAL A 22 -3.05 -0.98 6.90
C VAL A 22 -3.22 0.31 6.09
N GLY A 23 -2.11 0.97 5.73
CA GLY A 23 -2.13 2.17 4.87
C GLY A 23 -2.73 1.87 3.50
N VAL A 24 -2.35 0.76 2.88
CA VAL A 24 -2.91 0.28 1.61
C VAL A 24 -4.42 0.00 1.73
N SER A 25 -4.84 -0.64 2.83
CA SER A 25 -6.27 -0.88 3.10
C SER A 25 -7.05 0.41 3.19
N ILE A 26 -6.54 1.38 3.95
CA ILE A 26 -7.17 2.71 4.11
C ILE A 26 -7.31 3.38 2.75
N PHE A 27 -6.30 3.31 1.88
CA PHE A 27 -6.35 3.89 0.55
C PHE A 27 -7.48 3.30 -0.32
N PHE A 28 -7.65 1.97 -0.33
CA PHE A 28 -8.74 1.33 -1.05
C PHE A 28 -10.11 1.65 -0.44
N ILE A 29 -10.20 1.72 0.90
CA ILE A 29 -11.43 2.12 1.62
C ILE A 29 -11.80 3.57 1.27
N ILE A 30 -10.86 4.51 1.32
CA ILE A 30 -11.04 5.91 0.88
C ILE A 30 -11.54 5.95 -0.56
N SER A 31 -10.93 5.16 -1.44
CA SER A 31 -11.34 5.09 -2.85
C SER A 31 -12.79 4.64 -3.00
N GLY A 32 -13.19 3.59 -2.31
CA GLY A 32 -14.60 3.13 -2.32
C GLY A 32 -15.56 4.16 -1.75
N TYR A 33 -15.18 4.81 -0.65
CA TYR A 33 -16.01 5.82 0.01
C TYR A 33 -16.28 7.05 -0.88
N PHE A 34 -15.25 7.55 -1.57
CA PHE A 34 -15.39 8.76 -2.38
C PHE A 34 -15.79 8.51 -3.84
N LEU A 35 -15.56 7.31 -4.38
CA LEU A 35 -15.81 7.03 -5.79
C LEU A 35 -17.11 6.29 -6.07
N VAL A 36 -17.77 5.71 -5.07
CA VAL A 36 -18.97 4.89 -5.25
C VAL A 36 -20.11 5.65 -5.93
N ASP A 37 -20.26 6.96 -5.63
CA ASP A 37 -21.29 7.83 -6.18
C ASP A 37 -20.77 8.73 -7.33
N LYS A 38 -19.53 8.52 -7.77
CA LYS A 38 -18.93 9.34 -8.82
C LYS A 38 -18.98 8.65 -10.16
N THR A 39 -19.18 9.45 -11.20
CA THR A 39 -19.10 8.98 -12.59
C THR A 39 -17.67 8.51 -12.93
N PHE A 40 -17.60 7.47 -13.74
CA PHE A 40 -16.34 6.95 -14.26
C PHE A 40 -15.61 8.00 -15.11
N LYS A 41 -14.34 8.26 -14.82
CA LYS A 41 -13.52 9.22 -15.57
C LYS A 41 -12.25 8.55 -16.09
N ARG A 42 -12.17 8.29 -17.38
CA ARG A 42 -10.96 7.76 -18.05
C ARG A 42 -9.70 8.59 -17.74
N ARG A 43 -9.87 9.91 -17.64
CA ARG A 43 -8.80 10.85 -17.28
C ARG A 43 -8.10 10.51 -15.97
N ARG A 44 -8.84 9.99 -14.96
CA ARG A 44 -8.25 9.58 -13.67
C ARG A 44 -7.30 8.40 -13.85
N ILE A 45 -7.74 7.38 -14.58
CA ILE A 45 -6.94 6.18 -14.84
C ILE A 45 -5.69 6.56 -15.60
N PHE A 46 -5.84 7.36 -16.66
CA PHE A 46 -4.72 7.84 -17.45
C PHE A 46 -3.71 8.62 -16.59
N LYS A 47 -4.15 9.57 -15.77
CA LYS A 47 -3.26 10.33 -14.88
C LYS A 47 -2.46 9.41 -13.96
N THR A 48 -3.12 8.45 -13.31
CA THR A 48 -2.47 7.49 -12.41
C THR A 48 -1.46 6.62 -13.16
N TRP A 49 -1.83 6.07 -14.30
CA TRP A 49 -0.96 5.25 -15.12
C TRP A 49 0.23 6.04 -15.65
N PHE A 50 -0.01 7.25 -16.15
CA PHE A 50 1.03 8.10 -16.73
C PHE A 50 2.02 8.58 -15.67
N GLN A 51 1.57 8.92 -14.47
CA GLN A 51 2.46 9.24 -13.35
C GLN A 51 3.36 8.06 -13.01
N MET A 52 2.79 6.84 -12.89
CA MET A 52 3.57 5.62 -12.68
C MET A 52 4.61 5.41 -13.79
N PHE A 53 4.23 5.61 -15.05
CA PHE A 53 5.13 5.52 -16.20
C PHE A 53 6.28 6.53 -16.11
N CYS A 54 5.98 7.81 -15.83
CA CYS A 54 6.99 8.87 -15.72
C CYS A 54 8.01 8.57 -14.63
N TYR A 55 7.57 8.12 -13.46
CA TYR A 55 8.49 7.77 -12.38
C TYR A 55 9.35 6.56 -12.72
N SER A 56 8.76 5.53 -13.30
CA SER A 56 9.48 4.31 -13.65
C SER A 56 10.51 4.52 -14.74
N SER A 57 10.09 5.06 -15.87
CA SER A 57 10.98 5.34 -17.02
C SER A 57 11.98 6.47 -16.73
N GLY A 58 11.53 7.52 -16.03
CA GLY A 58 12.39 8.63 -15.63
C GLY A 58 13.52 8.18 -14.71
N PHE A 59 13.24 7.31 -13.74
CA PHE A 59 14.27 6.76 -12.86
C PHE A 59 15.31 5.95 -13.64
N PHE A 60 14.84 5.09 -14.57
CA PHE A 60 15.73 4.30 -15.43
C PHE A 60 16.61 5.18 -16.32
N ILE A 61 16.02 6.19 -17.00
CA ILE A 61 16.76 7.12 -17.84
C ILE A 61 17.80 7.90 -17.03
N THR A 62 17.44 8.35 -15.82
CA THR A 62 18.38 9.04 -14.92
C THR A 62 19.55 8.14 -14.56
N LEU A 63 19.30 6.86 -14.27
CA LEU A 63 20.37 5.90 -14.00
C LEU A 63 21.25 5.64 -15.22
N LEU A 64 20.69 5.57 -16.43
CA LEU A 64 21.50 5.45 -17.65
C LEU A 64 22.42 6.66 -17.85
N ILE A 65 21.93 7.87 -17.60
CA ILE A 65 22.75 9.10 -17.69
C ILE A 65 23.86 9.06 -16.64
N ILE A 66 23.53 8.73 -15.39
CA ILE A 66 24.53 8.61 -14.31
C ILE A 66 25.57 7.54 -14.66
N GLY A 67 25.13 6.38 -15.16
CA GLY A 67 26.01 5.27 -15.53
C GLY A 67 26.95 5.54 -16.70
N ALA A 68 26.65 6.55 -17.54
CA ALA A 68 27.54 7.01 -18.59
C ALA A 68 28.78 7.76 -18.04
N PHE A 69 28.69 8.34 -16.85
CA PHE A 69 29.75 9.14 -16.24
C PHE A 69 30.33 8.48 -14.98
N TYR A 70 29.56 7.63 -14.29
CA TYR A 70 29.92 7.04 -13.00
C TYR A 70 29.58 5.54 -12.98
N LYS A 71 30.28 4.79 -12.15
CA LYS A 71 29.95 3.39 -11.90
C LYS A 71 28.62 3.29 -11.15
N TYR A 72 27.78 2.34 -11.55
CA TYR A 72 26.55 2.03 -10.82
C TYR A 72 26.85 1.58 -9.40
N PRO A 73 26.00 1.94 -8.41
CA PRO A 73 26.03 1.33 -7.10
C PRO A 73 26.01 -0.21 -7.20
N THR A 74 26.70 -0.91 -6.31
CA THR A 74 26.81 -2.37 -6.31
C THR A 74 25.47 -3.09 -6.36
N VAL A 75 24.46 -2.55 -5.67
CA VAL A 75 23.09 -3.11 -5.64
C VAL A 75 22.33 -2.98 -6.95
N ILE A 76 22.77 -2.08 -7.85
CA ILE A 76 22.16 -1.83 -9.16
C ILE A 76 22.85 -2.56 -10.30
N GLN A 77 24.16 -2.83 -10.17
CA GLN A 77 24.96 -3.48 -11.21
C GLN A 77 24.31 -4.75 -11.80
N PRO A 78 23.75 -5.69 -10.97
CA PRO A 78 23.12 -6.89 -11.51
C PRO A 78 21.92 -6.61 -12.42
N LEU A 79 21.21 -5.50 -12.17
CA LEU A 79 20.03 -5.11 -12.98
C LEU A 79 20.40 -4.48 -14.32
N MET A 80 21.64 -4.02 -14.47
CA MET A 80 22.14 -3.29 -15.61
C MET A 80 23.02 -4.13 -16.53
N GLN A 81 23.03 -5.47 -16.37
CA GLN A 81 23.90 -6.38 -17.10
C GLN A 81 23.16 -7.63 -17.60
N GLY A 82 23.64 -8.23 -18.67
CA GLY A 82 23.17 -9.50 -19.20
C GLY A 82 21.68 -9.53 -19.52
N SER A 83 21.03 -10.66 -19.29
CA SER A 83 19.59 -10.88 -19.51
C SER A 83 18.72 -10.04 -18.59
N GLU A 84 19.20 -9.69 -17.38
CA GLU A 84 18.46 -8.87 -16.43
C GLU A 84 18.25 -7.43 -16.95
N LEU A 85 19.15 -6.92 -17.77
CA LEU A 85 18.98 -5.60 -18.40
C LEU A 85 17.71 -5.53 -19.25
N PHE A 86 17.43 -6.54 -20.08
CA PHE A 86 16.21 -6.57 -20.89
C PHE A 86 14.95 -6.59 -20.03
N ARG A 87 14.95 -7.38 -18.97
CA ARG A 87 13.86 -7.44 -18.00
C ARG A 87 13.68 -6.11 -17.29
N THR A 88 14.77 -5.45 -16.94
CA THR A 88 14.79 -4.15 -16.28
C THR A 88 14.26 -3.05 -17.19
N ILE A 89 14.64 -3.04 -18.47
CA ILE A 89 14.10 -2.13 -19.48
C ILE A 89 12.58 -2.34 -19.59
N ALA A 90 12.15 -3.59 -19.77
CA ALA A 90 10.73 -3.90 -19.87
C ALA A 90 9.95 -3.47 -18.61
N ALA A 91 10.48 -3.73 -17.40
CA ALA A 91 9.87 -3.31 -16.14
C ALA A 91 9.82 -1.77 -15.99
N SER A 92 10.80 -1.06 -16.53
CA SER A 92 10.86 0.40 -16.45
C SER A 92 9.89 1.11 -17.39
N PHE A 93 9.67 0.59 -18.61
CA PHE A 93 8.76 1.18 -19.59
C PHE A 93 7.36 0.58 -19.57
N PHE A 94 7.20 -0.64 -19.04
CA PHE A 94 5.91 -1.33 -18.91
C PHE A 94 5.64 -1.75 -17.44
N PRO A 95 5.73 -0.81 -16.47
CA PRO A 95 5.68 -1.12 -15.03
C PRO A 95 4.37 -1.80 -14.61
N PHE A 96 3.27 -1.51 -15.30
CA PHE A 96 1.98 -2.13 -15.05
C PHE A 96 1.98 -3.65 -15.28
N PHE A 97 2.62 -4.10 -16.37
CA PHE A 97 2.62 -5.52 -16.75
C PHE A 97 3.69 -6.34 -16.02
N TYR A 98 4.81 -5.71 -15.66
CA TYR A 98 5.92 -6.39 -15.00
C TYR A 98 5.85 -6.37 -13.46
N GLY A 99 4.72 -5.91 -12.90
CA GLY A 99 4.44 -6.00 -11.47
C GLY A 99 5.32 -5.15 -10.57
N SER A 100 6.10 -4.20 -11.12
CA SER A 100 7.01 -3.32 -10.34
C SER A 100 6.25 -2.50 -9.29
N TYR A 101 4.98 -2.18 -9.54
CA TYR A 101 4.13 -1.40 -8.65
C TYR A 101 2.80 -2.13 -8.40
N TRP A 102 2.85 -3.20 -7.63
CA TRP A 102 1.71 -4.09 -7.39
C TRP A 102 0.46 -3.36 -6.91
N PHE A 103 0.63 -2.39 -6.00
CA PHE A 103 -0.47 -1.62 -5.42
C PHE A 103 -1.17 -0.75 -6.48
N ILE A 104 -0.40 -0.03 -7.31
CA ILE A 104 -0.97 0.85 -8.33
C ILE A 104 -1.60 0.05 -9.47
N SER A 105 -1.00 -1.07 -9.85
CA SER A 105 -1.60 -1.98 -10.83
C SER A 105 -2.95 -2.52 -10.34
N ALA A 106 -3.03 -2.93 -9.08
CA ALA A 106 -4.29 -3.34 -8.45
C ALA A 106 -5.29 -2.18 -8.39
N TYR A 107 -4.83 -0.96 -8.07
CA TYR A 107 -5.67 0.24 -8.03
C TYR A 107 -6.26 0.60 -9.40
N ILE A 108 -5.44 0.58 -10.46
CA ILE A 108 -5.90 0.84 -11.83
C ILE A 108 -6.94 -0.20 -12.25
N LEU A 109 -6.68 -1.49 -12.01
CA LEU A 109 -7.63 -2.57 -12.30
C LEU A 109 -8.92 -2.40 -11.49
N MET A 110 -8.85 -2.06 -10.22
CA MET A 110 -10.01 -1.76 -9.39
C MET A 110 -10.81 -0.58 -9.94
N LEU A 111 -10.15 0.50 -10.39
CA LEU A 111 -10.83 1.65 -11.00
C LEU A 111 -11.55 1.26 -12.31
N LEU A 112 -10.99 0.36 -13.10
CA LEU A 112 -11.65 -0.19 -14.30
C LEU A 112 -12.86 -1.05 -13.93
N CYS A 113 -12.80 -1.80 -12.83
CA CYS A 113 -13.91 -2.60 -12.32
C CYS A 113 -14.98 -1.76 -11.59
N ALA A 114 -14.64 -0.57 -11.10
CA ALA A 114 -15.52 0.24 -10.24
C ALA A 114 -16.91 0.52 -10.83
N PRO A 115 -17.09 0.85 -12.13
CA PRO A 115 -18.42 1.05 -12.71
C PRO A 115 -19.31 -0.19 -12.57
N PHE A 116 -18.77 -1.38 -12.84
CA PHE A 116 -19.47 -2.65 -12.75
C PHE A 116 -19.80 -3.02 -11.30
N ILE A 117 -18.83 -2.80 -10.39
CA ILE A 117 -19.03 -3.01 -8.95
C ILE A 117 -20.13 -2.08 -8.42
N ASN A 118 -20.13 -0.82 -8.82
CA ASN A 118 -21.13 0.15 -8.39
C ASN A 118 -22.54 -0.20 -8.90
N SER A 119 -22.67 -0.62 -10.17
CA SER A 119 -23.91 -1.09 -10.75
C SER A 119 -24.44 -2.33 -10.01
N LEU A 120 -23.60 -3.33 -9.79
CA LEU A 120 -23.96 -4.52 -9.03
C LEU A 120 -24.43 -4.17 -7.62
N ARG A 121 -23.71 -3.32 -6.91
CA ARG A 121 -24.06 -2.91 -5.54
C ARG A 121 -25.37 -2.16 -5.44
N GLN A 122 -25.71 -1.36 -6.46
CA GLN A 122 -26.98 -0.64 -6.51
C GLN A 122 -28.18 -1.57 -6.67
N SER A 123 -28.01 -2.68 -7.41
CA SER A 123 -29.06 -3.69 -7.59
C SER A 123 -29.22 -4.63 -6.38
N LEU A 124 -28.22 -4.70 -5.48
CA LEU A 124 -28.24 -5.58 -4.33
C LEU A 124 -28.94 -4.94 -3.11
N SER A 125 -29.70 -5.75 -2.37
CA SER A 125 -30.23 -5.37 -1.06
C SER A 125 -29.09 -5.12 -0.06
N LYS A 126 -29.40 -4.44 1.07
CA LYS A 126 -28.42 -4.22 2.16
C LYS A 126 -27.85 -5.54 2.70
N ARG A 127 -28.72 -6.59 2.84
CA ARG A 127 -28.31 -7.91 3.31
C ARG A 127 -27.36 -8.57 2.33
N ALA A 128 -27.65 -8.52 1.03
CA ALA A 128 -26.79 -9.08 -0.02
C ALA A 128 -25.44 -8.36 -0.11
N ASN A 129 -25.40 -7.02 0.04
CA ASN A 129 -24.15 -6.27 0.14
C ASN A 129 -23.31 -6.69 1.37
N LEU A 130 -23.96 -6.96 2.51
CA LEU A 130 -23.29 -7.46 3.70
C LEU A 130 -22.75 -8.89 3.48
N SER A 131 -23.55 -9.78 2.88
CA SER A 131 -23.11 -11.13 2.55
C SER A 131 -21.90 -11.14 1.61
N LEU A 132 -21.84 -10.18 0.67
CA LEU A 132 -20.67 -10.00 -0.19
C LEU A 132 -19.42 -9.63 0.63
N LEU A 133 -19.53 -8.72 1.61
CA LEU A 133 -18.42 -8.39 2.49
C LEU A 133 -17.98 -9.59 3.35
N VAL A 134 -18.92 -10.39 3.85
CA VAL A 134 -18.62 -11.62 4.60
C VAL A 134 -17.88 -12.63 3.71
N LEU A 135 -18.31 -12.80 2.45
CA LEU A 135 -17.61 -13.65 1.48
C LEU A 135 -16.15 -13.21 1.28
N PHE A 136 -15.91 -11.92 1.05
CA PHE A 136 -14.54 -11.40 0.89
C PHE A 136 -13.73 -11.54 2.19
N SER A 137 -14.36 -11.36 3.36
CA SER A 137 -13.71 -11.63 4.65
C SER A 137 -13.28 -13.10 4.77
N PHE A 138 -14.15 -14.03 4.39
CA PHE A 138 -13.81 -15.46 4.36
C PHE A 138 -12.65 -15.76 3.38
N LEU A 139 -12.69 -15.20 2.17
CA LEU A 139 -11.60 -15.36 1.19
C LEU A 139 -10.27 -14.82 1.73
N SER A 140 -10.30 -13.74 2.52
CA SER A 140 -9.10 -13.08 3.06
C SER A 140 -8.42 -13.85 4.21
N ILE A 141 -9.11 -14.81 4.84
CA ILE A 141 -8.58 -15.64 5.93
C ILE A 141 -8.23 -17.08 5.50
N GLN A 142 -8.30 -17.39 4.22
CA GLN A 142 -8.06 -18.76 3.71
C GLN A 142 -6.72 -19.35 4.16
N ILE A 143 -5.69 -18.52 4.33
CA ILE A 143 -4.38 -18.95 4.83
C ILE A 143 -4.50 -19.68 6.17
N LEU A 144 -5.36 -19.19 7.08
CA LEU A 144 -5.55 -19.82 8.41
C LEU A 144 -6.08 -21.24 8.33
N ILE A 145 -6.93 -21.52 7.34
CA ILE A 145 -7.68 -22.77 7.25
C ILE A 145 -6.95 -23.75 6.32
N PHE A 146 -6.45 -23.28 5.20
CA PHE A 146 -5.94 -24.13 4.12
C PHE A 146 -4.41 -24.01 3.92
N GLY A 147 -3.70 -23.19 4.69
CA GLY A 147 -2.26 -22.98 4.60
C GLY A 147 -1.76 -22.43 3.26
N ARG A 148 -2.65 -22.09 2.35
CA ARG A 148 -2.35 -21.53 1.03
C ARG A 148 -3.41 -20.51 0.61
N VAL A 149 -3.02 -19.63 -0.29
CA VAL A 149 -3.91 -18.62 -0.89
C VAL A 149 -4.14 -19.02 -2.34
N SER A 150 -5.33 -19.50 -2.67
CA SER A 150 -5.68 -19.87 -4.05
C SER A 150 -6.49 -18.78 -4.78
N ASN A 151 -7.38 -18.10 -4.05
CA ASN A 151 -8.38 -17.19 -4.63
C ASN A 151 -8.24 -15.74 -4.12
N TRP A 152 -7.10 -15.39 -3.56
CA TRP A 152 -6.81 -14.06 -3.04
C TRP A 152 -5.59 -13.46 -3.72
N ASN A 153 -5.77 -12.31 -4.34
CA ASN A 153 -4.70 -11.57 -5.01
C ASN A 153 -4.86 -10.05 -4.78
N ASN A 154 -3.94 -9.27 -5.32
CA ASN A 154 -3.92 -7.82 -5.14
C ASN A 154 -5.19 -7.13 -5.64
N LEU A 155 -5.81 -7.60 -6.73
CA LEU A 155 -7.07 -7.05 -7.24
C LEU A 155 -8.24 -7.38 -6.29
N THR A 156 -8.32 -8.61 -5.80
CA THR A 156 -9.33 -9.04 -4.82
C THR A 156 -9.22 -8.20 -3.55
N TYR A 157 -7.99 -7.94 -3.10
CA TYR A 157 -7.70 -7.07 -1.97
C TYR A 157 -8.21 -5.64 -2.19
N ALA A 158 -7.90 -5.05 -3.35
CA ALA A 158 -8.33 -3.71 -3.72
C ALA A 158 -9.86 -3.61 -3.81
N ILE A 159 -10.52 -4.59 -4.44
CA ILE A 159 -11.98 -4.66 -4.54
C ILE A 159 -12.61 -4.77 -3.15
N PHE A 160 -12.05 -5.58 -2.26
CA PHE A 160 -12.59 -5.72 -0.90
C PHE A 160 -12.53 -4.40 -0.13
N GLY A 161 -11.38 -3.72 -0.12
CA GLY A 161 -11.27 -2.39 0.49
C GLY A 161 -12.25 -1.38 -0.12
N TYR A 162 -12.40 -1.38 -1.44
CA TYR A 162 -13.37 -0.54 -2.14
C TYR A 162 -14.82 -0.82 -1.71
N LEU A 163 -15.21 -2.09 -1.62
CA LEU A 163 -16.55 -2.51 -1.18
C LEU A 163 -16.84 -2.06 0.26
N ILE A 164 -15.87 -2.18 1.16
CA ILE A 164 -15.99 -1.69 2.54
C ILE A 164 -16.22 -0.18 2.55
N GLY A 165 -15.39 0.59 1.84
CA GLY A 165 -15.52 2.05 1.77
C GLY A 165 -16.88 2.49 1.23
N ALA A 166 -17.31 1.83 0.16
CA ALA A 166 -18.62 2.07 -0.45
C ALA A 166 -19.80 1.67 0.47
N PHE A 167 -19.64 0.61 1.28
CA PHE A 167 -20.63 0.22 2.27
C PHE A 167 -20.71 1.24 3.42
N ILE A 168 -19.57 1.72 3.91
CA ILE A 168 -19.50 2.77 4.94
C ILE A 168 -20.20 4.03 4.44
N LYS A 169 -19.94 4.48 3.21
CA LYS A 169 -20.57 5.67 2.63
C LYS A 169 -22.09 5.58 2.65
N LYS A 170 -22.63 4.44 2.18
CA LYS A 170 -24.08 4.23 2.10
C LYS A 170 -24.77 4.11 3.46
N ASN A 171 -24.04 3.62 4.48
CA ASN A 171 -24.59 3.36 5.82
C ASN A 171 -23.98 4.27 6.90
N ASN A 172 -23.43 5.42 6.52
CA ASN A 172 -22.65 6.29 7.41
C ASN A 172 -23.44 6.69 8.69
N THR A 173 -24.71 7.06 8.56
CA THR A 173 -25.56 7.47 9.69
C THR A 173 -25.76 6.33 10.70
N GLU A 174 -25.97 5.11 10.22
CA GLU A 174 -26.17 3.95 11.08
C GLU A 174 -24.85 3.53 11.75
N ILE A 175 -23.75 3.52 10.99
CA ILE A 175 -22.41 3.21 11.49
C ILE A 175 -22.00 4.22 12.57
N SER A 176 -22.24 5.51 12.33
CA SER A 176 -21.95 6.58 13.30
C SER A 176 -22.71 6.40 14.61
N LYS A 177 -23.97 5.97 14.54
CA LYS A 177 -24.80 5.76 15.75
C LYS A 177 -24.44 4.50 16.51
N ARG A 178 -24.12 3.39 15.82
CA ARG A 178 -23.90 2.08 16.44
C ARG A 178 -22.47 1.83 16.87
N MET A 179 -21.48 2.28 16.11
CA MET A 179 -20.08 2.00 16.41
C MET A 179 -19.48 3.08 17.30
N ARG A 180 -19.19 2.77 18.54
CA ARG A 180 -18.49 3.66 19.47
C ARG A 180 -16.98 3.59 19.26
N THR A 181 -16.25 4.67 19.57
CA THR A 181 -14.79 4.76 19.37
C THR A 181 -14.03 3.75 20.23
N ALA A 182 -14.42 3.55 21.49
CA ALA A 182 -13.72 2.62 22.40
C ALA A 182 -13.73 1.15 21.90
N PRO A 183 -14.86 0.56 21.46
CA PRO A 183 -14.85 -0.77 20.86
C PRO A 183 -13.99 -0.86 19.57
N MET A 184 -13.93 0.21 18.76
CA MET A 184 -13.07 0.21 17.56
C MET A 184 -11.58 0.21 17.92
N LEU A 185 -11.18 0.99 18.94
CA LEU A 185 -9.82 0.96 19.46
C LEU A 185 -9.46 -0.42 20.05
N ALA A 186 -10.39 -1.02 20.80
CA ALA A 186 -10.21 -2.40 21.27
C ALA A 186 -10.10 -3.39 20.11
N GLY A 187 -10.88 -3.20 19.04
CA GLY A 187 -10.80 -3.99 17.81
C GLY A 187 -9.45 -3.84 17.10
N ILE A 188 -8.88 -2.64 17.03
CA ILE A 188 -7.53 -2.39 16.48
C ILE A 188 -6.48 -3.17 17.27
N VAL A 189 -6.51 -3.06 18.61
CA VAL A 189 -5.58 -3.79 19.50
C VAL A 189 -5.76 -5.30 19.30
N PHE A 190 -7.00 -5.80 19.30
CA PHE A 190 -7.29 -7.22 19.12
C PHE A 190 -6.77 -7.77 17.79
N MET A 191 -7.02 -7.06 16.67
CA MET A 191 -6.51 -7.47 15.34
C MET A 191 -4.98 -7.42 15.28
N THR A 192 -4.35 -6.44 15.95
CA THR A 192 -2.89 -6.36 16.05
C THR A 192 -2.32 -7.55 16.83
N LEU A 193 -2.96 -7.94 17.93
CA LEU A 193 -2.57 -9.12 18.69
C LEU A 193 -2.73 -10.41 17.88
N LEU A 194 -3.81 -10.54 17.11
CA LEU A 194 -3.99 -11.68 16.21
C LEU A 194 -2.90 -11.73 15.11
N MET A 195 -2.53 -10.59 14.54
CA MET A 195 -1.39 -10.52 13.60
C MET A 195 -0.10 -10.97 14.27
N LEU A 196 0.17 -10.49 15.47
CA LEU A 196 1.38 -10.85 16.22
C LEU A 196 1.42 -12.35 16.54
N LEU A 197 0.31 -12.91 17.00
CA LEU A 197 0.18 -14.35 17.28
C LEU A 197 0.37 -15.19 16.02
N PHE A 198 -0.26 -14.82 14.91
CA PHE A 198 -0.06 -15.51 13.64
C PHE A 198 1.41 -15.50 13.23
N ASN A 199 2.07 -14.33 13.30
CA ASN A 199 3.47 -14.22 12.96
C ASN A 199 4.38 -15.04 13.89
N TYR A 200 4.06 -15.09 15.17
CA TYR A 200 4.78 -15.93 16.13
C TYR A 200 4.69 -17.40 15.75
N PHE A 201 3.49 -17.93 15.52
CA PHE A 201 3.31 -19.32 15.12
C PHE A 201 3.88 -19.62 13.73
N ALA A 202 3.72 -18.72 12.77
CA ALA A 202 4.26 -18.88 11.42
C ALA A 202 5.80 -18.83 11.39
N SER A 203 6.44 -18.10 12.31
CA SER A 203 7.91 -18.05 12.43
C SER A 203 8.48 -19.18 13.28
N SER A 204 7.64 -19.85 14.06
CA SER A 204 8.04 -21.01 14.85
C SER A 204 7.96 -22.28 14.00
N SER A 205 8.96 -23.16 14.08
CA SER A 205 8.90 -24.49 13.45
C SER A 205 7.94 -25.43 14.21
N SER A 206 6.76 -24.92 14.61
CA SER A 206 5.78 -25.73 15.33
C SER A 206 5.14 -26.76 14.39
N PRO A 207 4.76 -27.95 14.89
CA PRO A 207 4.06 -28.95 14.10
C PRO A 207 2.77 -28.40 13.47
N ILE A 208 2.07 -27.51 14.15
CA ILE A 208 0.84 -26.87 13.68
C ILE A 208 1.13 -25.94 12.50
N SER A 209 2.13 -25.07 12.60
CA SER A 209 2.46 -24.12 11.53
C SER A 209 2.99 -24.83 10.28
N SER A 210 3.72 -25.93 10.45
CA SER A 210 4.19 -26.78 9.36
C SER A 210 3.03 -27.51 8.69
N ALA A 211 2.14 -28.13 9.45
CA ALA A 211 0.98 -28.85 8.96
C ALA A 211 -0.01 -27.94 8.22
N LEU A 212 -0.19 -26.70 8.69
CA LEU A 212 -1.06 -25.70 8.06
C LEU A 212 -0.35 -24.84 6.99
N GLY A 213 0.95 -25.08 6.73
CA GLY A 213 1.71 -24.33 5.72
C GLY A 213 1.90 -22.83 6.01
N TRP A 214 1.74 -22.40 7.27
CA TRP A 214 1.83 -20.99 7.66
C TRP A 214 3.23 -20.42 7.50
N THR A 215 4.28 -21.23 7.69
CA THR A 215 5.68 -20.82 7.52
C THR A 215 5.98 -20.23 6.15
N ASN A 216 5.32 -20.73 5.12
CA ASN A 216 5.51 -20.26 3.74
C ASN A 216 4.71 -18.98 3.44
N GLN A 217 3.81 -18.57 4.33
CA GLN A 217 2.88 -17.47 4.11
C GLN A 217 3.11 -16.26 5.03
N ILE A 218 4.12 -16.32 5.88
CA ILE A 218 4.40 -15.27 6.87
C ILE A 218 4.61 -13.88 6.23
N HIS A 219 5.21 -13.83 5.04
CA HIS A 219 5.44 -12.59 4.30
C HIS A 219 4.13 -11.94 3.79
N ASN A 220 3.14 -12.77 3.46
CA ASN A 220 1.86 -12.29 2.94
C ASN A 220 0.91 -11.86 4.07
N GLY A 221 1.03 -12.45 5.25
CA GLY A 221 0.11 -12.23 6.37
C GLY A 221 -1.32 -12.64 6.05
N ILE A 222 -2.24 -12.24 6.90
CA ILE A 222 -3.68 -12.46 6.73
C ILE A 222 -4.34 -11.14 6.41
N ALA A 223 -4.82 -10.98 5.19
CA ALA A 223 -5.32 -9.72 4.66
C ALA A 223 -6.50 -9.14 5.46
N LEU A 224 -7.31 -9.97 6.14
CA LEU A 224 -8.41 -9.50 6.96
C LEU A 224 -7.96 -8.56 8.09
N PHE A 225 -6.82 -8.84 8.73
CA PHE A 225 -6.39 -8.07 9.89
C PHE A 225 -6.06 -6.62 9.54
N PRO A 226 -5.15 -6.32 8.57
CA PRO A 226 -4.88 -4.94 8.19
C PRO A 226 -6.10 -4.23 7.59
N ILE A 227 -7.00 -4.95 6.89
CA ILE A 227 -8.25 -4.38 6.38
C ILE A 227 -9.18 -3.98 7.53
N ALA A 228 -9.34 -4.83 8.54
CA ALA A 228 -10.17 -4.52 9.71
C ALA A 228 -9.61 -3.32 10.49
N ILE A 229 -8.28 -3.30 10.73
CA ILE A 229 -7.59 -2.17 11.37
C ILE A 229 -7.82 -0.90 10.55
N GLY A 230 -7.56 -0.94 9.23
CA GLY A 230 -7.76 0.19 8.32
C GLY A 230 -9.20 0.69 8.30
N THR A 231 -10.18 -0.22 8.39
CA THR A 231 -11.60 0.11 8.48
C THR A 231 -11.91 0.89 9.76
N PHE A 232 -11.45 0.42 10.93
CA PHE A 232 -11.65 1.11 12.19
C PHE A 232 -10.97 2.48 12.21
N VAL A 233 -9.71 2.54 11.77
CA VAL A 233 -8.96 3.80 11.66
C VAL A 233 -9.69 4.79 10.75
N PHE A 234 -10.14 4.36 9.57
CA PHE A 234 -10.89 5.21 8.65
C PHE A 234 -12.17 5.76 9.28
N ILE A 235 -12.97 4.91 9.95
CA ILE A 235 -14.21 5.34 10.61
C ILE A 235 -13.90 6.34 11.75
N ILE A 236 -12.86 6.10 12.55
CA ILE A 236 -12.48 7.01 13.65
C ILE A 236 -12.07 8.37 13.08
N ILE A 237 -11.18 8.39 12.08
CA ILE A 237 -10.70 9.64 11.47
C ILE A 237 -11.82 10.39 10.75
N SER A 238 -12.74 9.67 10.07
CA SER A 238 -13.87 10.31 9.37
C SER A 238 -14.85 11.07 10.28
N ARG A 239 -14.75 10.89 11.61
CA ARG A 239 -15.57 11.59 12.61
C ARG A 239 -14.92 12.84 13.18
N ILE A 240 -13.65 13.05 12.89
CA ILE A 240 -12.93 14.23 13.36
C ILE A 240 -13.49 15.45 12.62
N ASN A 241 -13.90 16.45 13.38
CA ASN A 241 -14.30 17.73 12.79
C ASN A 241 -13.04 18.54 12.48
N PHE A 242 -12.70 18.62 11.20
CA PHE A 242 -11.53 19.36 10.72
C PHE A 242 -11.76 20.85 10.59
N ASP A 243 -12.99 21.37 10.73
CA ASP A 243 -13.27 22.82 10.70
C ASP A 243 -12.58 23.58 11.83
N ARG A 244 -12.22 22.88 12.90
CA ARG A 244 -11.49 23.44 14.05
C ARG A 244 -9.96 23.35 13.93
N VAL A 245 -9.46 22.72 12.88
CA VAL A 245 -8.01 22.57 12.68
C VAL A 245 -7.47 23.86 12.04
N PRO A 246 -6.40 24.47 12.60
CA PRO A 246 -5.78 25.67 12.03
C PRO A 246 -5.44 25.46 10.55
N GLU A 247 -5.62 26.51 9.74
CA GLU A 247 -5.40 26.47 8.28
C GLU A 247 -3.97 26.05 7.93
N LEU A 248 -2.97 26.48 8.70
CA LEU A 248 -1.58 26.07 8.54
C LEU A 248 -1.42 24.54 8.66
N VAL A 249 -2.08 23.91 9.65
CA VAL A 249 -1.99 22.47 9.88
C VAL A 249 -2.72 21.73 8.77
N SER A 250 -3.94 22.15 8.41
CA SER A 250 -4.70 21.51 7.32
C SER A 250 -4.00 21.67 5.99
N GLY A 251 -3.43 22.82 5.67
CA GLY A 251 -2.64 23.08 4.47
C GLY A 251 -1.38 22.20 4.40
N THR A 252 -0.69 22.04 5.53
CA THR A 252 0.48 21.13 5.63
C THR A 252 0.09 19.67 5.38
N ILE A 253 -0.99 19.20 6.00
CA ILE A 253 -1.51 17.84 5.78
C ILE A 253 -1.86 17.61 4.30
N VAL A 254 -2.58 18.55 3.68
CA VAL A 254 -2.94 18.48 2.26
C VAL A 254 -1.69 18.50 1.38
N GLY A 255 -0.71 19.37 1.69
CA GLY A 255 0.56 19.45 0.97
C GLY A 255 1.33 18.13 1.01
N ILE A 256 1.47 17.52 2.19
CA ILE A 256 2.14 16.23 2.38
C ILE A 256 1.34 15.11 1.70
N SER A 257 0.03 15.07 1.87
CA SER A 257 -0.81 14.00 1.28
C SER A 257 -0.77 14.00 -0.24
N SER A 258 -0.57 15.15 -0.88
CA SER A 258 -0.43 15.26 -2.34
C SER A 258 0.82 14.56 -2.87
N THR A 259 1.85 14.37 -2.06
CA THR A 259 3.11 13.70 -2.45
C THR A 259 3.13 12.20 -2.17
N THR A 260 2.17 11.68 -1.40
CA THR A 260 2.15 10.28 -0.94
C THR A 260 2.25 9.27 -2.08
N PHE A 261 1.60 9.55 -3.20
CA PHE A 261 1.65 8.70 -4.38
C PHE A 261 3.05 8.69 -5.02
N GLY A 262 3.68 9.86 -5.15
CA GLY A 262 5.05 9.98 -5.64
C GLY A 262 6.06 9.32 -4.70
N ILE A 263 5.88 9.42 -3.38
CA ILE A 263 6.70 8.72 -2.39
C ILE A 263 6.64 7.21 -2.64
N TYR A 264 5.43 6.66 -2.81
CA TYR A 264 5.25 5.24 -3.13
C TYR A 264 6.00 4.86 -4.41
N LEU A 265 5.87 5.65 -5.47
CA LEU A 265 6.54 5.40 -6.75
C LEU A 265 8.07 5.49 -6.68
N LEU A 266 8.62 6.27 -5.76
CA LEU A 266 10.07 6.37 -5.53
C LEU A 266 10.60 5.18 -4.75
N HIS A 267 9.98 4.85 -3.61
CA HIS A 267 10.55 3.83 -2.72
C HIS A 267 10.25 2.38 -3.16
N GLU A 268 9.16 2.14 -3.90
CA GLU A 268 8.84 0.83 -4.48
C GLU A 268 9.41 0.64 -5.90
N ASN A 269 10.09 1.65 -6.45
CA ASN A 269 10.79 1.50 -7.72
C ASN A 269 11.86 0.40 -7.62
N ILE A 270 12.01 -0.40 -8.67
CA ILE A 270 12.99 -1.50 -8.72
C ILE A 270 14.43 -1.07 -8.36
N PHE A 271 14.79 0.15 -8.69
CA PHE A 271 16.08 0.75 -8.34
C PHE A 271 15.99 1.53 -7.02
N GLY A 272 14.93 2.33 -6.87
CA GLY A 272 14.71 3.20 -5.71
C GLY A 272 14.70 2.41 -4.42
N PHE A 273 14.02 1.27 -4.38
CA PHE A 273 14.01 0.35 -3.25
C PHE A 273 15.44 -0.10 -2.87
N ARG A 274 16.24 -0.54 -3.84
CA ARG A 274 17.59 -1.05 -3.59
C ARG A 274 18.53 0.04 -3.11
N ILE A 275 18.52 1.20 -3.78
CA ILE A 275 19.36 2.35 -3.44
C ILE A 275 18.99 2.88 -2.05
N LEU A 276 17.71 3.13 -1.82
CA LEU A 276 17.23 3.68 -0.56
C LEU A 276 17.67 2.84 0.63
N TRP A 277 17.39 1.53 0.60
CA TRP A 277 17.68 0.66 1.73
C TRP A 277 19.17 0.36 1.88
N GLU A 278 19.95 0.38 0.80
CA GLU A 278 21.42 0.33 0.91
C GLU A 278 21.97 1.52 1.69
N TYR A 279 21.55 2.74 1.33
CA TYR A 279 22.02 3.95 2.02
C TYR A 279 21.45 4.03 3.45
N VAL A 280 20.18 3.78 3.64
CA VAL A 280 19.58 3.76 4.98
C VAL A 280 20.32 2.77 5.89
N SER A 281 20.65 1.56 5.42
CA SER A 281 21.37 0.57 6.22
C SER A 281 22.80 0.99 6.58
N LYS A 282 23.46 1.79 5.73
CA LYS A 282 24.81 2.30 6.00
C LYS A 282 24.83 3.44 7.05
N PHE A 283 23.78 4.25 7.06
CA PHE A 283 23.69 5.39 7.97
C PHE A 283 22.96 5.09 9.29
N CYS A 284 22.26 3.97 9.34
CA CYS A 284 21.48 3.61 10.52
C CYS A 284 22.31 2.69 11.42
N TYR A 285 22.84 3.26 12.47
CA TYR A 285 23.34 2.47 13.58
C TYR A 285 22.19 1.68 14.21
N ALA A 286 22.34 0.37 14.33
CA ALA A 286 21.38 -0.49 15.03
C ALA A 286 21.84 -0.67 16.48
N PRO A 287 21.31 0.10 17.45
CA PRO A 287 21.69 -0.04 18.85
C PRO A 287 21.35 -1.45 19.37
N ASP A 288 22.06 -1.95 20.37
CA ASP A 288 21.79 -3.27 20.95
C ASP A 288 20.43 -3.32 21.67
N SER A 289 19.99 -2.21 22.23
CA SER A 289 18.69 -2.10 22.90
C SER A 289 17.53 -2.11 21.90
N LEU A 290 16.56 -3.00 22.10
CA LEU A 290 15.33 -3.09 21.29
C LEU A 290 14.56 -1.77 21.27
N LEU A 291 14.45 -1.09 22.41
CA LEU A 291 13.75 0.20 22.51
C LEU A 291 14.41 1.26 21.64
N LEU A 292 15.74 1.36 21.71
CA LEU A 292 16.50 2.32 20.89
C LEU A 292 16.39 1.99 19.40
N ARG A 293 16.34 0.71 19.02
CA ARG A 293 16.09 0.29 17.62
C ARG A 293 14.71 0.77 17.13
N ILE A 294 13.69 0.61 17.94
CA ILE A 294 12.32 1.05 17.57
C ILE A 294 12.29 2.58 17.43
N VAL A 295 12.85 3.30 18.39
CA VAL A 295 12.88 4.77 18.37
C VAL A 295 13.68 5.27 17.17
N SER A 296 14.89 4.74 16.92
CA SER A 296 15.71 5.12 15.77
C SER A 296 15.00 4.81 14.44
N ALA A 297 14.38 3.64 14.31
CA ALA A 297 13.61 3.28 13.12
C ALA A 297 12.46 4.26 12.86
N PHE A 298 11.76 4.70 13.90
CA PHE A 298 10.68 5.69 13.79
C PHE A 298 11.20 7.03 13.23
N PHE A 299 12.30 7.56 13.75
CA PHE A 299 12.90 8.79 13.23
C PHE A 299 13.41 8.64 11.81
N ILE A 300 14.04 7.50 11.48
CA ILE A 300 14.50 7.21 10.13
C ILE A 300 13.34 7.22 9.13
N VAL A 301 12.23 6.57 9.47
CA VAL A 301 11.05 6.54 8.61
C VAL A 301 10.51 7.95 8.38
N ILE A 302 10.48 8.81 9.40
CA ILE A 302 10.04 10.21 9.25
C ILE A 302 11.00 10.97 8.31
N ILE A 303 12.31 10.85 8.51
CA ILE A 303 13.31 11.54 7.67
C ILE A 303 13.19 11.08 6.22
N VAL A 304 13.15 9.77 5.99
CA VAL A 304 12.99 9.17 4.65
C VAL A 304 11.69 9.67 4.00
N PHE A 305 10.58 9.68 4.75
CA PHE A 305 9.30 10.17 4.28
C PHE A 305 9.36 11.64 3.85
N LEU A 306 9.97 12.50 4.66
CA LEU A 306 10.11 13.93 4.35
C LEU A 306 11.00 14.16 3.12
N VAL A 307 12.15 13.48 3.04
CA VAL A 307 13.07 13.57 1.89
C VAL A 307 12.37 13.12 0.61
N LEU A 308 11.72 11.95 0.63
CA LEU A 308 11.00 11.44 -0.53
C LEU A 308 9.81 12.34 -0.89
N SER A 309 9.14 12.97 0.09
CA SER A 309 8.07 13.94 -0.16
C SER A 309 8.58 15.16 -0.94
N CYS A 310 9.74 15.71 -0.55
CA CYS A 310 10.35 16.82 -1.28
C CYS A 310 10.74 16.42 -2.70
N ILE A 311 11.39 15.27 -2.87
CA ILE A 311 11.79 14.76 -4.20
C ILE A 311 10.55 14.52 -5.07
N ALA A 312 9.52 13.86 -4.56
CA ALA A 312 8.29 13.61 -5.27
C ALA A 312 7.61 14.90 -5.72
N LYS A 313 7.56 15.90 -4.84
CA LYS A 313 6.97 17.21 -5.17
C LYS A 313 7.72 17.90 -6.30
N ILE A 314 9.05 17.86 -6.28
CA ILE A 314 9.89 18.44 -7.36
C ILE A 314 9.63 17.74 -8.68
N ILE A 315 9.63 16.41 -8.70
CA ILE A 315 9.37 15.61 -9.91
C ILE A 315 7.96 15.89 -10.45
N ASP A 316 6.96 15.93 -9.58
CA ASP A 316 5.57 16.18 -10.01
C ASP A 316 5.40 17.57 -10.62
N ILE A 317 5.97 18.61 -10.01
CA ILE A 317 5.86 19.99 -10.51
C ILE A 317 6.64 20.19 -11.79
N LEU A 318 7.87 19.69 -11.87
CA LEU A 318 8.75 19.96 -13.01
C LEU A 318 8.48 19.08 -14.23
N PHE A 319 8.04 17.85 -14.02
CA PHE A 319 7.92 16.86 -15.09
C PHE A 319 6.52 16.28 -15.24
N VAL A 320 5.94 15.70 -14.18
CA VAL A 320 4.72 14.90 -14.32
C VAL A 320 3.51 15.75 -14.66
N HIS A 321 3.26 16.84 -13.94
CA HIS A 321 2.10 17.70 -14.18
C HIS A 321 2.14 18.36 -15.55
N PRO A 322 3.24 19.03 -15.96
CA PRO A 322 3.32 19.67 -17.28
C PRO A 322 3.15 18.69 -18.45
N LEU A 323 3.77 17.49 -18.35
CA LEU A 323 3.64 16.46 -19.37
C LEU A 323 2.22 15.89 -19.42
N THR A 324 1.64 15.60 -18.26
CA THR A 324 0.27 15.08 -18.15
C THR A 324 -0.74 16.04 -18.76
N ASP A 325 -0.65 17.33 -18.45
CA ASP A 325 -1.60 18.32 -18.92
C ASP A 325 -1.46 18.57 -20.42
N LYS A 326 -0.24 18.57 -20.96
CA LYS A 326 -0.01 18.65 -22.43
C LYS A 326 -0.62 17.46 -23.16
N ILE A 327 -0.39 16.23 -22.69
CA ILE A 327 -0.92 15.02 -23.32
C ILE A 327 -2.46 14.99 -23.23
N LEU A 328 -3.02 15.32 -22.08
CA LEU A 328 -4.48 15.37 -21.92
C LEU A 328 -5.14 16.43 -22.78
N ALA A 329 -4.49 17.60 -22.95
CA ALA A 329 -4.97 18.63 -23.85
C ALA A 329 -4.98 18.20 -25.31
N TYR A 330 -4.05 17.30 -25.70
CA TYR A 330 -3.95 16.79 -27.07
C TYR A 330 -4.92 15.64 -27.37
N PHE A 331 -5.03 14.66 -26.45
CA PHE A 331 -5.77 13.41 -26.71
C PHE A 331 -7.21 13.36 -26.13
N MET A 332 -7.58 14.29 -25.26
CA MET A 332 -8.92 14.31 -24.61
C MET A 332 -9.68 15.62 -24.84
N LYS A 333 -9.43 16.24 -26.00
CA LYS A 333 -10.29 17.29 -26.53
C LYS A 333 -11.67 16.77 -26.92
#